data_9da8f9df32633007d23985adc11b8c9a
#
_entry.id   9da8f9df32633007d23985adc11b8c9a
#
_cell.length_a   1.000
_cell.length_b   1.000
_cell.length_c   1.000
_cell.angle_alpha   90.00
_cell.angle_beta   90.00
_cell.angle_gamma   90.00
#
_symmetry.space_group_name_H-M   'P 1'
#
loop_
_entity.id
_entity.type
_entity.pdbx_description
1 polymer ?
#
loop_
_entity_poly.entity_id
_entity_poly.type
_entity_poly.pdbx_seq_one_letter_code
_entity_poly.pdbx_strand_id
1 'polypeptide(L)'
;MKTENATGDAPRLYQAILPHLQGALWNDVRNVHTLAWMVTGMLLSRRSTPSFWLPYVHSRAAFAQSSERRFQRWLGNKHLQPSLLYGPIITRALREWGQDTLVLALDTSVLFEKFCLIRVSVLFRGRAVPLVSRVLEHSSAQVDTDELLPVLAETKGLLDFVGIRQVRLLADRGFCDTDLMAWLHHCGWTYRIRIKSTLILSTPDGQRLCKISDVKLQPRETACFHHVRLTGRQFGPVHVVLGRPSDDPEQWQVVSNEPTSVETFGEYGERFQIEEGFLDEKSGLFELEASKLRDVNSLERLVMVISVAMLLLVSEGLDVVERGDRRVVDPHWQRGLSYLKIGHKAMSYALSRGQRFFRTLRLRGGPDPEPPKPRKRGQPSSLEVLKNGWHVSFHFIS
;
A
#
# COMPACT_ATOMS: atom_id res chain seq x y z
N MET A 1 -9.54 9.88 36.05
CA MET A 1 -9.88 11.14 35.34
C MET A 1 -9.54 11.12 33.85
N LYS A 2 -9.51 9.96 33.16
CA LYS A 2 -9.25 9.85 31.70
C LYS A 2 -10.43 9.26 30.90
N THR A 3 -11.52 8.89 31.53
CA THR A 3 -12.67 8.22 30.91
C THR A 3 -13.78 9.16 30.42
N GLU A 4 -13.91 10.36 30.96
CA GLU A 4 -14.97 11.30 30.55
C GLU A 4 -14.73 11.96 29.20
N ASN A 5 -13.48 12.20 28.82
CA ASN A 5 -13.15 12.76 27.49
C ASN A 5 -13.31 11.74 26.34
N ALA A 6 -13.20 10.44 26.63
CA ALA A 6 -13.31 9.41 25.60
C ALA A 6 -14.75 9.25 25.06
N THR A 7 -15.77 9.48 25.89
CA THR A 7 -17.18 9.38 25.48
C THR A 7 -17.64 10.57 24.63
N GLY A 8 -17.11 11.76 24.85
CA GLY A 8 -17.38 12.96 24.04
C GLY A 8 -16.70 12.93 22.65
N ASP A 9 -15.50 12.37 22.58
CA ASP A 9 -14.72 12.32 21.35
C ASP A 9 -15.21 11.25 20.34
N ALA A 10 -15.71 10.12 20.84
CA ALA A 10 -16.15 9.03 19.99
C ALA A 10 -17.36 9.39 19.10
N PRO A 11 -18.44 10.04 19.57
CA PRO A 11 -19.52 10.50 18.70
C PRO A 11 -19.06 11.52 17.65
N ARG A 12 -18.14 12.42 18.01
CA ARG A 12 -17.58 13.41 17.08
C ARG A 12 -16.78 12.74 15.98
N LEU A 13 -15.93 11.77 16.34
CA LEU A 13 -15.16 10.98 15.36
C LEU A 13 -16.09 10.17 14.48
N TYR A 14 -17.07 9.50 15.03
CA TYR A 14 -18.09 8.77 14.28
C TYR A 14 -18.82 9.68 13.26
N GLN A 15 -19.26 10.87 13.68
CA GLN A 15 -19.91 11.82 12.79
C GLN A 15 -18.99 12.36 11.70
N ALA A 16 -17.70 12.50 11.96
CA ALA A 16 -16.72 12.90 10.95
C ALA A 16 -16.44 11.79 9.93
N ILE A 17 -16.49 10.51 10.33
CA ILE A 17 -16.24 9.36 9.46
C ILE A 17 -17.45 9.05 8.56
N LEU A 18 -18.65 9.06 9.12
CA LEU A 18 -19.87 8.56 8.48
C LEU A 18 -20.12 9.12 7.06
N PRO A 19 -19.97 10.43 6.79
CA PRO A 19 -20.19 10.99 5.45
C PRO A 19 -19.24 10.40 4.39
N HIS A 20 -18.05 9.98 4.78
CA HIS A 20 -17.07 9.38 3.87
C HIS A 20 -17.42 7.95 3.47
N LEU A 21 -18.25 7.26 4.25
CA LEU A 21 -18.69 5.89 4.00
C LEU A 21 -20.00 5.79 3.21
N GLN A 22 -20.81 6.84 3.18
CA GLN A 22 -22.15 6.83 2.57
C GLN A 22 -22.15 6.66 1.04
N GLY A 23 -21.01 6.90 0.36
CA GLY A 23 -20.89 6.75 -1.09
C GLY A 23 -20.74 5.31 -1.60
N ALA A 24 -20.66 4.31 -0.72
CA ALA A 24 -20.58 2.90 -1.08
C ALA A 24 -21.98 2.28 -1.28
N LEU A 25 -22.02 1.12 -1.95
CA LEU A 25 -23.25 0.39 -2.21
C LEU A 25 -23.67 -0.43 -0.97
N TRP A 26 -24.44 0.17 -0.10
CA TRP A 26 -24.93 -0.48 1.12
C TRP A 26 -26.31 -1.12 0.89
N ASN A 27 -26.39 -2.43 1.08
CA ASN A 27 -27.67 -3.15 1.08
C ASN A 27 -28.52 -2.84 2.33
N ASP A 28 -27.89 -2.43 3.42
CA ASP A 28 -28.52 -2.09 4.69
C ASP A 28 -27.75 -0.95 5.36
N VAL A 29 -28.44 0.14 5.64
CA VAL A 29 -27.87 1.33 6.28
C VAL A 29 -27.24 1.02 7.66
N ARG A 30 -27.73 -0.02 8.36
CA ARG A 30 -27.13 -0.46 9.63
C ARG A 30 -25.68 -0.91 9.49
N ASN A 31 -25.30 -1.40 8.31
CA ASN A 31 -23.95 -1.85 8.02
C ASN A 31 -22.95 -0.68 7.92
N VAL A 32 -23.34 0.44 7.30
CA VAL A 32 -22.49 1.62 7.25
C VAL A 32 -22.27 2.22 8.64
N HIS A 33 -23.32 2.28 9.46
CA HIS A 33 -23.20 2.73 10.84
C HIS A 33 -22.30 1.81 11.68
N THR A 34 -22.38 0.50 11.46
CA THR A 34 -21.52 -0.46 12.14
C THR A 34 -20.05 -0.27 11.73
N LEU A 35 -19.78 -0.11 10.41
CA LEU A 35 -18.44 0.19 9.93
C LEU A 35 -17.89 1.50 10.53
N ALA A 36 -18.71 2.55 10.54
CA ALA A 36 -18.28 3.84 11.12
C ALA A 36 -17.90 3.69 12.61
N TRP A 37 -18.63 2.92 13.39
CA TRP A 37 -18.28 2.61 14.78
C TRP A 37 -17.03 1.75 14.92
N MET A 38 -16.83 0.77 14.02
CA MET A 38 -15.62 -0.06 14.03
C MET A 38 -14.38 0.78 13.74
N VAL A 39 -14.44 1.66 12.73
CA VAL A 39 -13.35 2.59 12.41
C VAL A 39 -13.12 3.57 13.56
N THR A 40 -14.17 4.10 14.18
CA THR A 40 -14.08 4.97 15.37
C THR A 40 -13.38 4.26 16.52
N GLY A 41 -13.83 3.06 16.88
CA GLY A 41 -13.24 2.26 17.95
C GLY A 41 -11.78 1.90 17.67
N MET A 42 -11.48 1.54 16.43
CA MET A 42 -10.12 1.20 15.99
C MET A 42 -9.18 2.42 16.09
N LEU A 43 -9.58 3.59 15.61
CA LEU A 43 -8.76 4.80 15.66
C LEU A 43 -8.50 5.29 17.09
N LEU A 44 -9.47 5.18 17.98
CA LEU A 44 -9.33 5.60 19.39
C LEU A 44 -8.56 4.58 20.24
N SER A 45 -8.80 3.29 20.03
CA SER A 45 -8.10 2.23 20.77
C SER A 45 -6.71 1.94 20.20
N ARG A 46 -6.49 2.26 18.92
CA ARG A 46 -5.29 1.86 18.13
C ARG A 46 -5.11 0.35 18.06
N ARG A 47 -6.21 -0.39 18.03
CA ARG A 47 -6.23 -1.85 17.99
C ARG A 47 -7.28 -2.35 17.01
N SER A 48 -6.99 -3.45 16.32
CA SER A 48 -7.92 -4.09 15.41
C SER A 48 -8.84 -5.13 16.08
N THR A 49 -8.63 -5.43 17.37
CA THR A 49 -9.42 -6.39 18.12
C THR A 49 -10.74 -5.77 18.60
N PRO A 50 -11.93 -6.31 18.23
CA PRO A 50 -13.23 -5.71 18.54
C PRO A 50 -13.51 -5.41 20.01
N SER A 51 -13.01 -6.22 20.94
CA SER A 51 -13.18 -5.99 22.37
C SER A 51 -12.59 -4.68 22.88
N PHE A 52 -11.51 -4.19 22.24
CA PHE A 52 -10.91 -2.90 22.59
C PHE A 52 -11.71 -1.69 22.07
N TRP A 53 -12.65 -1.90 21.14
CA TRP A 53 -13.49 -0.82 20.61
C TRP A 53 -14.65 -0.48 21.52
N LEU A 54 -15.08 -1.42 22.37
CA LEU A 54 -16.30 -1.34 23.19
C LEU A 54 -16.39 -0.07 24.04
N PRO A 55 -15.31 0.41 24.69
CA PRO A 55 -15.37 1.65 25.49
C PRO A 55 -15.70 2.90 24.67
N TYR A 56 -15.49 2.85 23.35
CA TYR A 56 -15.64 4.00 22.44
C TYR A 56 -16.94 3.93 21.62
N VAL A 57 -17.68 2.85 21.71
CA VAL A 57 -18.84 2.63 20.83
C VAL A 57 -20.12 2.92 21.58
N HIS A 58 -20.88 3.90 21.10
CA HIS A 58 -22.21 4.16 21.63
C HIS A 58 -23.17 3.08 21.14
N SER A 59 -23.74 2.34 22.06
CA SER A 59 -24.68 1.26 21.82
C SER A 59 -25.87 1.37 22.77
N ARG A 60 -27.06 1.03 22.27
CA ARG A 60 -28.24 0.83 23.11
C ARG A 60 -28.24 -0.52 23.84
N ALA A 61 -27.27 -1.38 23.56
CA ALA A 61 -27.14 -2.67 24.18
C ALA A 61 -26.74 -2.53 25.65
N ALA A 62 -27.46 -3.22 26.56
CA ALA A 62 -27.15 -3.19 27.97
C ALA A 62 -25.80 -3.87 28.31
N PHE A 63 -25.36 -4.81 27.48
CA PHE A 63 -24.15 -5.60 27.73
C PHE A 63 -23.11 -5.42 26.64
N ALA A 64 -21.83 -5.30 27.05
CA ALA A 64 -20.66 -5.22 26.18
C ALA A 64 -20.60 -6.38 25.15
N GLN A 65 -20.94 -7.59 25.58
CA GLN A 65 -20.99 -8.77 24.72
C GLN A 65 -21.94 -8.60 23.51
N SER A 66 -23.05 -7.89 23.66
CA SER A 66 -24.00 -7.65 22.56
C SER A 66 -23.40 -6.72 21.50
N SER A 67 -22.61 -5.72 21.90
CA SER A 67 -21.90 -4.83 21.00
C SER A 67 -20.75 -5.56 20.29
N GLU A 68 -20.00 -6.41 21.00
CA GLU A 68 -18.95 -7.23 20.41
C GLU A 68 -19.51 -8.21 19.39
N ARG A 69 -20.60 -8.92 19.73
CA ARG A 69 -21.31 -9.83 18.79
C ARG A 69 -21.84 -9.11 17.55
N ARG A 70 -22.20 -7.83 17.64
CA ARG A 70 -22.57 -7.02 16.47
C ARG A 70 -21.39 -6.88 15.51
N PHE A 71 -20.20 -6.58 16.00
CA PHE A 71 -18.99 -6.48 15.19
C PHE A 71 -18.57 -7.83 14.61
N GLN A 72 -18.60 -8.88 15.41
CA GLN A 72 -18.29 -10.23 14.95
C GLN A 72 -19.25 -10.68 13.84
N ARG A 73 -20.56 -10.44 13.99
CA ARG A 73 -21.57 -10.73 12.95
C ARG A 73 -21.34 -9.91 11.69
N TRP A 74 -20.95 -8.66 11.82
CA TRP A 74 -20.64 -7.82 10.66
C TRP A 74 -19.39 -8.34 9.93
N LEU A 75 -18.31 -8.64 10.64
CA LEU A 75 -17.10 -9.23 10.08
C LEU A 75 -17.36 -10.59 9.43
N GLY A 76 -18.20 -11.43 10.02
CA GLY A 76 -18.58 -12.73 9.47
C GLY A 76 -19.65 -12.69 8.35
N ASN A 77 -20.20 -11.51 8.01
CA ASN A 77 -21.30 -11.40 7.04
C ASN A 77 -20.80 -11.52 5.60
N LYS A 78 -21.00 -12.66 4.97
CA LYS A 78 -20.59 -12.98 3.60
C LYS A 78 -21.22 -12.11 2.52
N HIS A 79 -22.33 -11.42 2.81
CA HIS A 79 -22.97 -10.47 1.88
C HIS A 79 -22.28 -9.11 1.82
N LEU A 80 -21.36 -8.82 2.75
CA LEU A 80 -20.54 -7.62 2.74
C LEU A 80 -19.24 -7.92 1.97
N GLN A 81 -19.22 -7.52 0.72
CA GLN A 81 -18.06 -7.70 -0.16
C GLN A 81 -17.13 -6.48 -0.05
N PRO A 82 -15.87 -6.65 0.40
CA PRO A 82 -14.92 -5.55 0.60
C PRO A 82 -14.74 -4.67 -0.64
N SER A 83 -14.66 -5.26 -1.82
CA SER A 83 -14.51 -4.54 -3.10
C SER A 83 -15.67 -3.57 -3.36
N LEU A 84 -16.92 -4.00 -3.14
CA LEU A 84 -18.10 -3.17 -3.35
C LEU A 84 -18.25 -2.06 -2.29
N LEU A 85 -17.67 -2.25 -1.11
CA LEU A 85 -17.76 -1.28 -0.01
C LEU A 85 -16.58 -0.30 -0.03
N TYR A 86 -15.37 -0.78 -0.19
CA TYR A 86 -14.16 0.04 -0.17
C TYR A 86 -13.86 0.70 -1.53
N GLY A 87 -14.11 0.00 -2.63
CA GLY A 87 -13.87 0.51 -3.98
C GLY A 87 -14.42 1.93 -4.22
N PRO A 88 -15.71 2.21 -3.96
CA PRO A 88 -16.25 3.58 -4.10
C PRO A 88 -15.61 4.61 -3.18
N ILE A 89 -15.10 4.21 -2.01
CA ILE A 89 -14.44 5.11 -1.06
C ILE A 89 -13.06 5.53 -1.58
N ILE A 90 -12.24 4.56 -1.99
CA ILE A 90 -10.90 4.83 -2.49
C ILE A 90 -10.92 5.52 -3.86
N THR A 91 -11.84 5.15 -4.75
CA THR A 91 -11.98 5.82 -6.06
C THR A 91 -12.39 7.28 -5.89
N ARG A 92 -13.25 7.61 -4.91
CA ARG A 92 -13.55 9.00 -4.58
C ARG A 92 -12.31 9.76 -4.11
N ALA A 93 -11.46 9.13 -3.31
CA ALA A 93 -10.22 9.74 -2.85
C ALA A 93 -9.22 9.98 -4.00
N LEU A 94 -9.25 9.17 -5.04
CA LEU A 94 -8.36 9.27 -6.21
C LEU A 94 -8.86 10.24 -7.30
N ARG A 95 -10.07 10.80 -7.21
CA ARG A 95 -10.63 11.69 -8.26
C ARG A 95 -9.78 12.92 -8.56
N GLU A 96 -9.02 13.41 -7.58
CA GLU A 96 -8.15 14.57 -7.72
C GLU A 96 -6.69 14.17 -8.02
N TRP A 97 -6.43 12.93 -8.45
CA TRP A 97 -5.06 12.47 -8.73
C TRP A 97 -4.38 13.28 -9.84
N GLY A 98 -5.13 13.70 -10.84
CA GLY A 98 -4.60 14.44 -11.99
C GLY A 98 -4.03 13.53 -13.08
N GLN A 99 -3.04 14.03 -13.81
CA GLN A 99 -2.40 13.34 -14.95
C GLN A 99 -1.08 12.66 -14.58
N ASP A 100 -0.70 12.69 -13.30
CA ASP A 100 0.54 12.05 -12.86
C ASP A 100 0.46 10.54 -12.96
N THR A 101 1.60 9.90 -13.21
CA THR A 101 1.69 8.44 -13.14
C THR A 101 1.35 7.96 -11.74
N LEU A 102 0.35 7.10 -11.65
CA LEU A 102 0.00 6.43 -10.39
C LEU A 102 0.95 5.26 -10.18
N VAL A 103 1.75 5.33 -9.13
CA VAL A 103 2.67 4.24 -8.77
C VAL A 103 1.96 3.30 -7.80
N LEU A 104 1.91 2.02 -8.18
CA LEU A 104 1.35 0.95 -7.38
C LEU A 104 2.46 0.01 -6.88
N ALA A 105 2.30 -0.53 -5.68
CA ALA A 105 3.06 -1.69 -5.25
C ALA A 105 2.15 -2.89 -5.09
N LEU A 106 2.59 -4.03 -5.64
CA LEU A 106 2.02 -5.36 -5.41
C LEU A 106 2.92 -6.11 -4.45
N ASP A 107 2.34 -6.62 -3.37
CA ASP A 107 3.08 -7.46 -2.43
C ASP A 107 2.11 -8.41 -1.68
N THR A 108 2.70 -9.41 -1.03
CA THR A 108 1.99 -10.38 -0.19
C THR A 108 2.53 -10.37 1.23
N SER A 109 1.68 -10.70 2.19
CA SER A 109 2.08 -10.77 3.59
C SER A 109 1.37 -11.92 4.29
N VAL A 110 2.14 -12.80 4.91
CA VAL A 110 1.57 -13.90 5.71
C VAL A 110 1.09 -13.37 7.05
N LEU A 111 -0.12 -13.74 7.42
CA LEU A 111 -0.78 -13.42 8.68
C LEU A 111 -1.08 -14.72 9.43
N PHE A 112 -0.76 -14.76 10.72
CA PHE A 112 -1.02 -15.89 11.63
C PHE A 112 -0.46 -17.23 11.11
N GLU A 113 0.59 -17.22 10.27
CA GLU A 113 1.18 -18.42 9.65
C GLU A 113 0.17 -19.26 8.84
N LYS A 114 -1.00 -18.72 8.54
CA LYS A 114 -2.13 -19.43 7.93
C LYS A 114 -2.73 -18.72 6.74
N PHE A 115 -2.72 -17.40 6.71
CA PHE A 115 -3.38 -16.61 5.69
C PHE A 115 -2.37 -15.79 4.91
N CYS A 116 -2.56 -15.71 3.60
CA CYS A 116 -1.82 -14.83 2.73
C CYS A 116 -2.69 -13.62 2.35
N LEU A 117 -2.23 -12.43 2.71
CA LEU A 117 -2.81 -11.17 2.26
C LEU A 117 -2.12 -10.75 0.98
N ILE A 118 -2.84 -10.77 -0.14
CA ILE A 118 -2.43 -10.15 -1.41
C ILE A 118 -2.88 -8.70 -1.38
N ARG A 119 -2.01 -7.77 -1.72
CA ARG A 119 -2.33 -6.35 -1.70
C ARG A 119 -1.73 -5.60 -2.88
N VAL A 120 -2.57 -4.77 -3.49
CA VAL A 120 -2.15 -3.66 -4.34
C VAL A 120 -2.38 -2.36 -3.57
N SER A 121 -1.35 -1.53 -3.48
CA SER A 121 -1.39 -0.25 -2.78
C SER A 121 -0.96 0.89 -3.69
N VAL A 122 -1.57 2.06 -3.50
CA VAL A 122 -1.07 3.32 -4.06
C VAL A 122 0.12 3.78 -3.22
N LEU A 123 1.27 4.00 -3.86
CA LEU A 123 2.42 4.60 -3.20
C LEU A 123 2.20 6.12 -3.11
N PHE A 124 2.05 6.61 -1.90
CA PHE A 124 1.69 7.98 -1.65
C PHE A 124 2.60 8.63 -0.61
N ARG A 125 3.55 9.44 -1.10
CA ARG A 125 4.38 10.33 -0.26
C ARG A 125 5.05 9.63 0.93
N GLY A 126 5.64 8.47 0.67
CA GLY A 126 6.37 7.69 1.66
C GLY A 126 5.52 6.69 2.44
N ARG A 127 4.28 6.42 2.00
CA ARG A 127 3.43 5.35 2.53
C ARG A 127 2.66 4.65 1.41
N ALA A 128 2.31 3.40 1.66
CA ALA A 128 1.40 2.63 0.81
C ALA A 128 -0.03 2.73 1.36
N VAL A 129 -0.95 3.21 0.55
CA VAL A 129 -2.38 3.26 0.86
C VAL A 129 -3.05 2.08 0.17
N PRO A 130 -3.72 1.17 0.90
CA PRO A 130 -4.38 0.02 0.31
C PRO A 130 -5.36 0.43 -0.79
N LEU A 131 -5.29 -0.20 -1.96
CA LEU A 131 -6.23 0.01 -3.06
C LEU A 131 -7.16 -1.20 -3.21
N VAL A 132 -6.58 -2.39 -3.41
CA VAL A 132 -7.29 -3.68 -3.42
C VAL A 132 -6.56 -4.65 -2.51
N SER A 133 -7.30 -5.43 -1.76
CA SER A 133 -6.77 -6.45 -0.87
C SER A 133 -7.60 -7.72 -0.97
N ARG A 134 -6.94 -8.87 -0.97
CA ARG A 134 -7.56 -10.18 -0.90
C ARG A 134 -6.85 -11.06 0.11
N VAL A 135 -7.60 -11.82 0.86
CA VAL A 135 -7.05 -12.78 1.83
C VAL A 135 -7.31 -14.20 1.32
N LEU A 136 -6.26 -15.00 1.29
CA LEU A 136 -6.33 -16.43 0.96
C LEU A 136 -6.01 -17.26 2.20
N GLU A 137 -6.60 -18.45 2.29
CA GLU A 137 -6.19 -19.46 3.26
C GLU A 137 -4.96 -20.20 2.71
N HIS A 138 -3.80 -19.59 2.90
CA HIS A 138 -2.54 -20.02 2.34
C HIS A 138 -1.38 -19.56 3.23
N SER A 139 -0.53 -20.48 3.66
CA SER A 139 0.52 -20.22 4.65
C SER A 139 1.82 -19.68 4.06
N SER A 140 1.90 -19.47 2.74
CA SER A 140 3.07 -18.94 2.05
C SER A 140 2.78 -17.55 1.47
N ALA A 141 3.80 -16.70 1.42
CA ALA A 141 3.76 -15.44 0.67
C ALA A 141 3.88 -15.65 -0.85
N GLN A 142 4.27 -16.83 -1.30
CA GLN A 142 4.34 -17.15 -2.72
C GLN A 142 2.95 -17.59 -3.20
N VAL A 143 2.41 -16.87 -4.17
CA VAL A 143 1.06 -17.03 -4.71
C VAL A 143 1.15 -17.17 -6.23
N ASP A 144 0.33 -18.04 -6.80
CA ASP A 144 0.27 -18.24 -8.25
C ASP A 144 -0.35 -17.03 -8.96
N THR A 145 0.03 -16.85 -10.23
CA THR A 145 -0.44 -15.72 -11.06
C THR A 145 -1.97 -15.73 -11.21
N ASP A 146 -2.59 -16.90 -11.25
CA ASP A 146 -4.06 -17.02 -11.33
C ASP A 146 -4.81 -16.40 -10.13
N GLU A 147 -4.18 -16.34 -8.95
CA GLU A 147 -4.74 -15.67 -7.79
C GLU A 147 -4.45 -14.14 -7.80
N LEU A 148 -3.39 -13.74 -8.49
CA LEU A 148 -3.00 -12.32 -8.60
C LEU A 148 -3.83 -11.57 -9.65
N LEU A 149 -4.10 -12.19 -10.81
CA LEU A 149 -4.79 -11.54 -11.92
C LEU A 149 -6.18 -11.00 -11.55
N PRO A 150 -7.03 -11.68 -10.77
CA PRO A 150 -8.29 -11.11 -10.32
C PRO A 150 -8.14 -9.84 -9.49
N VAL A 151 -7.12 -9.77 -8.61
CA VAL A 151 -6.81 -8.59 -7.79
C VAL A 151 -6.36 -7.42 -8.66
N LEU A 152 -5.54 -7.70 -9.67
CA LEU A 152 -5.07 -6.70 -10.62
C LEU A 152 -6.19 -6.25 -11.57
N ALA A 153 -7.07 -7.14 -12.00
CA ALA A 153 -8.23 -6.81 -12.83
C ALA A 153 -9.21 -5.91 -12.07
N GLU A 154 -9.48 -6.20 -10.80
CA GLU A 154 -10.26 -5.32 -9.92
C GLU A 154 -9.59 -3.95 -9.79
N THR A 155 -8.27 -3.93 -9.53
CA THR A 155 -7.48 -2.68 -9.47
C THR A 155 -7.64 -1.87 -10.75
N LYS A 156 -7.48 -2.50 -11.91
CA LYS A 156 -7.64 -1.84 -13.21
C LYS A 156 -9.05 -1.26 -13.39
N GLY A 157 -10.08 -2.02 -13.04
CA GLY A 157 -11.47 -1.55 -13.13
C GLY A 157 -11.73 -0.30 -12.28
N LEU A 158 -11.19 -0.25 -11.06
CA LEU A 158 -11.30 0.93 -10.18
C LEU A 158 -10.56 2.15 -10.77
N LEU A 159 -9.36 1.95 -11.33
CA LEU A 159 -8.57 3.03 -11.92
C LEU A 159 -9.18 3.55 -13.24
N ASP A 160 -9.68 2.66 -14.08
CA ASP A 160 -10.41 3.03 -15.30
C ASP A 160 -11.66 3.86 -14.97
N PHE A 161 -12.40 3.48 -13.91
CA PHE A 161 -13.58 4.20 -13.45
C PHE A 161 -13.29 5.66 -13.07
N VAL A 162 -12.11 5.93 -12.48
CA VAL A 162 -11.69 7.30 -12.13
C VAL A 162 -10.88 7.99 -13.24
N GLY A 163 -10.64 7.31 -14.36
CA GLY A 163 -9.92 7.86 -15.52
C GLY A 163 -8.40 7.89 -15.37
N ILE A 164 -7.82 7.17 -14.41
CA ILE A 164 -6.37 7.04 -14.22
C ILE A 164 -5.83 5.94 -15.15
N ARG A 165 -5.07 6.35 -16.17
CA ARG A 165 -4.54 5.43 -17.19
C ARG A 165 -3.02 5.25 -17.13
N GLN A 166 -2.30 6.25 -16.63
CA GLN A 166 -0.85 6.17 -16.47
C GLN A 166 -0.53 5.48 -15.15
N VAL A 167 -0.21 4.20 -15.22
CA VAL A 167 0.03 3.35 -14.06
C VAL A 167 1.39 2.67 -14.17
N ARG A 168 2.15 2.70 -13.08
CA ARG A 168 3.39 1.94 -12.92
C ARG A 168 3.26 0.97 -11.77
N LEU A 169 3.43 -0.34 -12.04
CA LEU A 169 3.41 -1.37 -11.02
C LEU A 169 4.83 -1.71 -10.57
N LEU A 170 5.03 -1.71 -9.26
CA LEU A 170 6.26 -2.19 -8.63
C LEU A 170 5.99 -3.52 -7.93
N ALA A 171 6.84 -4.52 -8.17
CA ALA A 171 6.70 -5.81 -7.53
C ALA A 171 8.05 -6.48 -7.28
N ASP A 172 8.11 -7.31 -6.26
CA ASP A 172 9.32 -8.03 -5.87
C ASP A 172 9.58 -9.24 -6.81
N ARG A 173 10.70 -9.91 -6.60
CA ARG A 173 11.15 -11.09 -7.39
C ARG A 173 10.20 -12.30 -7.27
N GLY A 174 9.36 -12.35 -6.25
CA GLY A 174 8.32 -13.37 -6.11
C GLY A 174 7.26 -13.28 -7.21
N PHE A 175 7.07 -12.09 -7.77
CA PHE A 175 6.12 -11.78 -8.85
C PHE A 175 6.79 -11.77 -10.24
N CYS A 176 8.01 -12.28 -10.36
CA CYS A 176 8.69 -12.40 -11.65
C CYS A 176 8.09 -13.55 -12.47
N ASP A 177 7.00 -13.26 -13.15
CA ASP A 177 6.24 -14.17 -13.98
C ASP A 177 5.91 -13.55 -15.34
N THR A 178 6.07 -14.33 -16.43
CA THR A 178 5.85 -13.84 -17.80
C THR A 178 4.38 -13.61 -18.12
N ASP A 179 3.48 -14.35 -17.51
CA ASP A 179 2.04 -14.21 -17.76
C ASP A 179 1.53 -12.94 -17.05
N LEU A 180 2.05 -12.64 -15.84
CA LEU A 180 1.83 -11.35 -15.17
C LEU A 180 2.34 -10.18 -16.02
N MET A 181 3.59 -10.26 -16.52
CA MET A 181 4.15 -9.21 -17.36
C MET A 181 3.37 -9.03 -18.68
N ALA A 182 2.92 -10.12 -19.29
CA ALA A 182 2.08 -10.07 -20.48
C ALA A 182 0.73 -9.39 -20.20
N TRP A 183 0.11 -9.67 -19.07
CA TRP A 183 -1.12 -9.01 -18.64
C TRP A 183 -0.91 -7.51 -18.45
N LEU A 184 0.20 -7.09 -17.80
CA LEU A 184 0.55 -5.68 -17.61
C LEU A 184 0.75 -4.96 -18.95
N HIS A 185 1.43 -5.60 -19.93
CA HIS A 185 1.56 -5.10 -21.29
C HIS A 185 0.19 -4.90 -21.95
N HIS A 186 -0.69 -5.90 -21.86
CA HIS A 186 -2.04 -5.82 -22.42
C HIS A 186 -2.85 -4.66 -21.82
N CYS A 187 -2.66 -4.37 -20.54
CA CYS A 187 -3.33 -3.26 -19.85
C CYS A 187 -2.72 -1.89 -20.16
N GLY A 188 -1.58 -1.83 -20.85
CA GLY A 188 -0.84 -0.60 -21.08
C GLY A 188 -0.18 -0.03 -19.82
N TRP A 189 0.02 -0.86 -18.80
CA TRP A 189 0.71 -0.46 -17.58
C TRP A 189 2.22 -0.61 -17.72
N THR A 190 2.97 0.32 -17.17
CA THR A 190 4.42 0.16 -17.01
C THR A 190 4.73 -0.59 -15.72
N TYR A 191 5.90 -1.20 -15.65
CA TYR A 191 6.29 -1.94 -14.44
C TYR A 191 7.78 -1.87 -14.15
N ARG A 192 8.14 -2.09 -12.88
CA ARG A 192 9.48 -2.39 -12.38
C ARG A 192 9.36 -3.63 -11.49
N ILE A 193 9.84 -4.75 -11.98
CA ILE A 193 9.77 -6.04 -11.27
C ILE A 193 11.18 -6.52 -11.01
N ARG A 194 11.49 -6.85 -9.76
CA ARG A 194 12.76 -7.51 -9.45
C ARG A 194 12.73 -8.92 -10.03
N ILE A 195 13.83 -9.36 -10.66
CA ILE A 195 13.90 -10.65 -11.31
C ILE A 195 14.92 -11.57 -10.65
N LYS A 196 14.81 -12.88 -10.95
CA LYS A 196 15.72 -13.91 -10.40
C LYS A 196 17.02 -13.92 -11.20
N SER A 197 18.15 -14.09 -10.53
CA SER A 197 19.49 -14.20 -11.17
C SER A 197 19.63 -15.45 -12.06
N THR A 198 18.72 -16.42 -11.94
CA THR A 198 18.71 -17.64 -12.74
C THR A 198 18.17 -17.45 -14.17
N LEU A 199 17.57 -16.28 -14.47
CA LEU A 199 17.00 -16.02 -15.79
C LEU A 199 18.08 -15.86 -16.85
N ILE A 200 17.70 -16.20 -18.10
CA ILE A 200 18.53 -16.07 -19.29
C ILE A 200 18.02 -14.89 -20.09
N LEU A 201 18.94 -14.05 -20.54
CA LEU A 201 18.69 -12.98 -21.50
C LEU A 201 19.05 -13.47 -22.90
N SER A 202 18.21 -13.11 -23.88
CA SER A 202 18.43 -13.39 -25.29
C SER A 202 18.24 -12.12 -26.12
N THR A 203 18.82 -12.08 -27.30
CA THR A 203 18.60 -11.04 -28.30
C THR A 203 17.17 -11.07 -28.84
N PRO A 204 16.71 -10.04 -29.57
CA PRO A 204 15.38 -10.05 -30.21
C PRO A 204 15.16 -11.19 -31.19
N ASP A 205 16.21 -11.68 -31.86
CA ASP A 205 16.21 -12.83 -32.75
C ASP A 205 16.33 -14.20 -32.05
N GLY A 206 16.39 -14.18 -30.70
CA GLY A 206 16.36 -15.39 -29.88
C GLY A 206 17.72 -16.02 -29.55
N GLN A 207 18.85 -15.40 -29.97
CA GLN A 207 20.16 -15.89 -29.57
C GLN A 207 20.42 -15.65 -28.09
N ARG A 208 20.96 -16.64 -27.39
CA ARG A 208 21.32 -16.51 -25.98
C ARG A 208 22.45 -15.50 -25.79
N LEU A 209 22.22 -14.47 -24.98
CA LEU A 209 23.23 -13.50 -24.58
C LEU A 209 24.00 -13.97 -23.34
N CYS A 210 23.32 -14.07 -22.23
CA CYS A 210 23.92 -14.46 -20.95
C CYS A 210 22.83 -14.99 -19.97
N LYS A 211 23.29 -15.66 -18.92
CA LYS A 211 22.50 -15.84 -17.70
C LYS A 211 22.81 -14.68 -16.75
N ILE A 212 21.82 -14.12 -16.10
CA ILE A 212 22.00 -12.93 -15.23
C ILE A 212 23.04 -13.19 -14.16
N SER A 213 23.08 -14.41 -13.58
CA SER A 213 24.10 -14.80 -12.59
C SER A 213 25.54 -14.77 -13.10
N ASP A 214 25.74 -14.82 -14.43
CA ASP A 214 27.08 -14.85 -15.01
C ASP A 214 27.64 -13.43 -15.21
N VAL A 215 26.79 -12.42 -15.17
CA VAL A 215 27.18 -11.00 -15.22
C VAL A 215 27.69 -10.58 -13.84
N LYS A 216 29.02 -10.40 -13.75
CA LYS A 216 29.70 -10.01 -12.50
C LYS A 216 29.95 -8.53 -12.50
N LEU A 217 29.32 -7.81 -11.60
CA LEU A 217 29.49 -6.36 -11.43
C LEU A 217 30.36 -6.07 -10.21
N GLN A 218 31.22 -5.06 -10.34
CA GLN A 218 31.94 -4.49 -9.21
C GLN A 218 30.99 -3.64 -8.35
N PRO A 219 31.33 -3.36 -7.08
CA PRO A 219 30.54 -2.43 -6.27
C PRO A 219 30.32 -1.11 -7.00
N ARG A 220 29.07 -0.63 -7.00
CA ARG A 220 28.57 0.58 -7.68
C ARG A 220 28.47 0.49 -9.21
N GLU A 221 28.78 -0.64 -9.82
CA GLU A 221 28.59 -0.85 -11.25
C GLU A 221 27.14 -1.22 -11.59
N THR A 222 26.73 -0.80 -12.79
CA THR A 222 25.44 -1.13 -13.39
C THR A 222 25.61 -1.56 -14.84
N ALA A 223 24.74 -2.46 -15.31
CA ALA A 223 24.65 -2.86 -16.70
C ALA A 223 23.19 -2.82 -17.16
N CYS A 224 22.93 -2.16 -18.29
CA CYS A 224 21.60 -2.08 -18.90
C CYS A 224 21.55 -2.93 -20.18
N PHE A 225 20.48 -3.69 -20.30
CA PHE A 225 20.17 -4.53 -21.46
C PHE A 225 18.82 -4.07 -22.02
N HIS A 226 18.83 -3.59 -23.27
CA HIS A 226 17.63 -3.06 -23.91
C HIS A 226 17.14 -4.00 -25.01
N HIS A 227 15.81 -4.05 -25.19
CA HIS A 227 15.14 -4.86 -26.21
C HIS A 227 15.46 -6.35 -26.13
N VAL A 228 15.75 -6.87 -24.94
CA VAL A 228 16.07 -8.28 -24.72
C VAL A 228 14.81 -9.13 -24.49
N ARG A 229 14.98 -10.45 -24.64
CA ARG A 229 13.98 -11.45 -24.30
C ARG A 229 14.39 -12.21 -23.05
N LEU A 230 13.40 -12.60 -22.24
CA LEU A 230 13.58 -13.32 -20.99
C LEU A 230 13.20 -14.80 -21.13
N THR A 231 13.96 -15.66 -20.42
CA THR A 231 13.65 -17.07 -20.19
C THR A 231 13.61 -17.92 -21.47
N GLY A 232 13.38 -19.23 -21.32
CA GLY A 232 13.16 -20.13 -22.43
C GLY A 232 11.87 -19.84 -23.24
N ARG A 233 10.90 -19.13 -22.64
CA ARG A 233 9.68 -18.68 -23.34
C ARG A 233 9.90 -17.48 -24.25
N GLN A 234 11.10 -16.89 -24.26
CA GLN A 234 11.47 -15.73 -25.10
C GLN A 234 10.52 -14.54 -24.93
N PHE A 235 10.06 -14.29 -23.68
CA PHE A 235 9.16 -13.18 -23.38
C PHE A 235 9.86 -11.84 -23.62
N GLY A 236 9.21 -10.92 -24.30
CA GLY A 236 9.73 -9.57 -24.59
C GLY A 236 9.24 -9.03 -25.93
N PRO A 237 9.81 -7.88 -26.40
CA PRO A 237 11.01 -7.24 -25.86
C PRO A 237 10.79 -6.55 -24.53
N VAL A 238 11.80 -6.61 -23.66
CA VAL A 238 11.84 -5.94 -22.37
C VAL A 238 13.21 -5.29 -22.16
N HIS A 239 13.31 -4.51 -21.07
CA HIS A 239 14.55 -3.85 -20.67
C HIS A 239 14.94 -4.34 -19.28
N VAL A 240 16.22 -4.59 -19.05
CA VAL A 240 16.75 -5.10 -17.78
C VAL A 240 17.90 -4.22 -17.34
N VAL A 241 17.92 -3.86 -16.06
CA VAL A 241 19.07 -3.23 -15.42
C VAL A 241 19.58 -4.14 -14.29
N LEU A 242 20.87 -4.34 -14.30
CA LEU A 242 21.61 -5.02 -13.22
C LEU A 242 22.44 -3.98 -12.50
N GLY A 243 22.60 -4.13 -11.18
CA GLY A 243 23.43 -3.25 -10.41
C GLY A 243 23.90 -3.88 -9.11
N ARG A 244 25.12 -3.55 -8.67
CA ARG A 244 25.65 -3.95 -7.38
C ARG A 244 25.90 -2.72 -6.52
N PRO A 245 25.12 -2.50 -5.44
CA PRO A 245 25.33 -1.40 -4.50
C PRO A 245 26.73 -1.45 -3.84
N SER A 246 27.21 -0.32 -3.31
CA SER A 246 28.50 -0.28 -2.60
C SER A 246 28.51 -1.11 -1.33
N ASP A 247 27.39 -1.12 -0.62
CA ASP A 247 27.28 -1.63 0.75
C ASP A 247 26.43 -2.92 0.84
N ASP A 248 25.98 -3.45 -0.31
CA ASP A 248 25.22 -4.68 -0.41
C ASP A 248 25.98 -5.71 -1.26
N PRO A 249 26.27 -6.90 -0.74
CA PRO A 249 26.87 -7.95 -1.54
C PRO A 249 25.93 -8.51 -2.61
N GLU A 250 24.61 -8.29 -2.45
CA GLU A 250 23.59 -8.79 -3.38
C GLU A 250 23.50 -7.89 -4.62
N GLN A 251 23.59 -8.51 -5.79
CA GLN A 251 23.33 -7.84 -7.06
C GLN A 251 21.82 -7.68 -7.25
N TRP A 252 21.42 -6.47 -7.62
CA TRP A 252 20.03 -6.12 -7.91
C TRP A 252 19.76 -6.23 -9.41
N GLN A 253 18.61 -6.75 -9.76
CA GLN A 253 18.17 -6.89 -11.14
C GLN A 253 16.69 -6.53 -11.26
N VAL A 254 16.38 -5.59 -12.15
CA VAL A 254 15.03 -5.11 -12.38
C VAL A 254 14.71 -5.17 -13.88
N VAL A 255 13.53 -5.70 -14.19
CA VAL A 255 12.95 -5.72 -15.54
C VAL A 255 11.87 -4.67 -15.68
N SER A 256 11.75 -4.12 -16.87
CA SER A 256 10.75 -3.13 -17.24
C SER A 256 10.32 -3.28 -18.70
N ASN A 257 9.13 -2.80 -19.04
CA ASN A 257 8.69 -2.57 -20.42
C ASN A 257 9.03 -1.16 -20.94
N GLU A 258 9.69 -0.33 -20.13
CA GLU A 258 10.27 0.93 -20.53
C GLU A 258 11.80 0.84 -20.46
N PRO A 259 12.55 1.64 -21.25
CA PRO A 259 14.02 1.68 -21.16
C PRO A 259 14.49 1.86 -19.72
N THR A 260 15.44 1.03 -19.31
CA THR A 260 16.00 1.04 -17.96
C THR A 260 17.30 1.84 -17.88
N SER A 261 17.54 2.44 -16.72
CA SER A 261 18.75 3.17 -16.38
C SER A 261 19.06 3.00 -14.89
N VAL A 262 20.02 3.75 -14.39
CA VAL A 262 20.33 3.81 -12.93
C VAL A 262 19.13 4.29 -12.11
N GLU A 263 18.37 5.23 -12.63
CA GLU A 263 17.17 5.80 -12.00
C GLU A 263 16.10 4.74 -11.75
N THR A 264 16.06 3.68 -12.57
CA THR A 264 15.13 2.54 -12.41
C THR A 264 15.23 1.89 -11.03
N PHE A 265 16.42 1.86 -10.42
CA PHE A 265 16.56 1.35 -9.06
C PHE A 265 15.90 2.25 -8.02
N GLY A 266 16.01 3.56 -8.20
CA GLY A 266 15.31 4.53 -7.34
C GLY A 266 13.80 4.42 -7.46
N GLU A 267 13.29 4.28 -8.70
CA GLU A 267 11.85 4.04 -8.95
C GLU A 267 11.39 2.72 -8.32
N TYR A 268 12.13 1.63 -8.52
CA TYR A 268 11.83 0.34 -7.90
C TYR A 268 11.87 0.42 -6.37
N GLY A 269 12.79 1.18 -5.82
CA GLY A 269 12.96 1.36 -4.37
C GLY A 269 11.74 1.96 -3.69
N GLU A 270 10.88 2.70 -4.40
CA GLU A 270 9.62 3.18 -3.85
C GLU A 270 8.71 2.04 -3.35
N ARG A 271 8.89 0.80 -3.85
CA ARG A 271 8.15 -0.40 -3.41
C ARG A 271 8.27 -0.63 -1.90
N PHE A 272 9.40 -0.32 -1.28
CA PHE A 272 9.58 -0.53 0.16
C PHE A 272 8.56 0.20 1.04
N GLN A 273 7.82 1.17 0.49
CA GLN A 273 6.72 1.82 1.20
C GLN A 273 5.59 0.85 1.58
N ILE A 274 5.39 -0.26 0.82
CA ILE A 274 4.36 -1.25 1.15
C ILE A 274 4.74 -2.08 2.39
N GLU A 275 6.03 -2.36 2.56
CA GLU A 275 6.54 -3.06 3.75
C GLU A 275 6.31 -2.23 5.02
N GLU A 276 6.54 -0.91 4.94
CA GLU A 276 6.21 0.02 6.03
C GLU A 276 4.69 0.08 6.31
N GLY A 277 3.86 -0.05 5.25
CA GLY A 277 2.41 -0.16 5.38
C GLY A 277 1.99 -1.42 6.15
N PHE A 278 2.56 -2.57 5.82
CA PHE A 278 2.31 -3.81 6.55
C PHE A 278 2.78 -3.74 8.01
N LEU A 279 3.90 -3.08 8.29
CA LEU A 279 4.36 -2.87 9.67
C LEU A 279 3.39 -1.99 10.46
N ASP A 280 2.88 -0.89 9.86
CA ASP A 280 1.88 -0.03 10.50
C ASP A 280 0.59 -0.81 10.81
N GLU A 281 0.20 -1.79 9.99
CA GLU A 281 -0.98 -2.63 10.21
C GLU A 281 -0.75 -3.75 11.22
N LYS A 282 0.35 -4.50 11.07
CA LYS A 282 0.61 -5.71 11.87
C LYS A 282 0.91 -5.40 13.34
N SER A 283 1.83 -4.47 13.60
CA SER A 283 2.38 -4.21 14.93
C SER A 283 2.45 -2.74 15.31
N GLY A 284 2.28 -1.82 14.35
CA GLY A 284 2.45 -0.39 14.59
C GLY A 284 1.20 0.29 15.13
N LEU A 285 0.29 0.69 14.23
CA LEU A 285 -0.88 1.52 14.59
C LEU A 285 -2.13 0.69 14.90
N PHE A 286 -2.29 -0.50 14.29
CA PHE A 286 -3.54 -1.26 14.34
C PHE A 286 -3.42 -2.64 14.99
N GLU A 287 -2.24 -3.19 15.16
CA GLU A 287 -1.99 -4.50 15.79
C GLU A 287 -2.87 -5.62 15.20
N LEU A 288 -2.90 -5.78 13.86
CA LEU A 288 -3.73 -6.74 13.15
C LEU A 288 -3.53 -8.18 13.65
N GLU A 289 -2.29 -8.57 13.94
CA GLU A 289 -1.96 -9.92 14.41
C GLU A 289 -2.51 -10.21 15.82
N ALA A 290 -2.90 -9.18 16.58
CA ALA A 290 -3.61 -9.34 17.86
C ALA A 290 -5.11 -9.60 17.72
N SER A 291 -5.69 -9.48 16.51
CA SER A 291 -7.14 -9.60 16.27
C SER A 291 -7.71 -10.98 16.57
N LYS A 292 -6.89 -12.03 16.52
CA LYS A 292 -7.25 -13.45 16.77
C LYS A 292 -8.33 -13.99 15.84
N LEU A 293 -8.60 -13.35 14.70
CA LEU A 293 -9.52 -13.88 13.69
C LEU A 293 -8.97 -15.17 13.08
N ARG A 294 -9.87 -16.13 12.78
CA ARG A 294 -9.52 -17.48 12.34
C ARG A 294 -10.17 -17.89 11.02
N ASP A 295 -10.90 -17.01 10.37
CA ASP A 295 -11.51 -17.26 9.07
C ASP A 295 -11.18 -16.15 8.07
N VAL A 296 -11.03 -16.56 6.80
CA VAL A 296 -10.66 -15.68 5.67
C VAL A 296 -11.62 -14.50 5.54
N ASN A 297 -12.92 -14.79 5.59
CA ASN A 297 -13.95 -13.78 5.32
C ASN A 297 -13.96 -12.66 6.37
N SER A 298 -13.85 -13.00 7.65
CA SER A 298 -13.78 -12.01 8.73
C SER A 298 -12.49 -11.23 8.69
N LEU A 299 -11.37 -11.89 8.35
CA LEU A 299 -10.07 -11.26 8.23
C LEU A 299 -10.04 -10.25 7.06
N GLU A 300 -10.58 -10.64 5.90
CA GLU A 300 -10.63 -9.76 4.72
C GLU A 300 -11.46 -8.49 4.99
N ARG A 301 -12.59 -8.61 5.71
CA ARG A 301 -13.37 -7.45 6.13
C ARG A 301 -12.66 -6.61 7.18
N LEU A 302 -11.93 -7.23 8.10
CA LEU A 302 -11.10 -6.47 9.05
C LEU A 302 -9.99 -5.70 8.33
N VAL A 303 -9.33 -6.30 7.35
CA VAL A 303 -8.35 -5.64 6.48
C VAL A 303 -8.99 -4.44 5.77
N MET A 304 -10.24 -4.57 5.29
CA MET A 304 -10.97 -3.44 4.71
C MET A 304 -11.23 -2.32 5.75
N VAL A 305 -11.61 -2.66 6.99
CA VAL A 305 -11.79 -1.64 8.06
C VAL A 305 -10.49 -0.88 8.31
N ILE A 306 -9.35 -1.58 8.34
CA ILE A 306 -8.01 -0.96 8.46
C ILE A 306 -7.73 -0.07 7.26
N SER A 307 -8.04 -0.52 6.04
CA SER A 307 -7.83 0.25 4.81
C SER A 307 -8.59 1.58 4.83
N VAL A 308 -9.84 1.57 5.30
CA VAL A 308 -10.64 2.79 5.52
C VAL A 308 -9.98 3.72 6.54
N ALA A 309 -9.55 3.18 7.68
CA ALA A 309 -8.87 3.95 8.71
C ALA A 309 -7.57 4.59 8.21
N MET A 310 -6.74 3.82 7.48
CA MET A 310 -5.50 4.32 6.88
C MET A 310 -5.76 5.43 5.88
N LEU A 311 -6.73 5.25 4.99
CA LEU A 311 -7.08 6.23 3.97
C LEU A 311 -7.53 7.55 4.60
N LEU A 312 -8.40 7.50 5.62
CA LEU A 312 -8.85 8.69 6.36
C LEU A 312 -7.67 9.44 7.01
N LEU A 313 -6.78 8.69 7.67
CA LEU A 313 -5.61 9.29 8.32
C LEU A 313 -4.62 9.89 7.32
N VAL A 314 -4.36 9.21 6.20
CA VAL A 314 -3.45 9.74 5.17
C VAL A 314 -4.04 10.99 4.52
N SER A 315 -5.34 10.98 4.24
CA SER A 315 -6.06 12.15 3.71
C SER A 315 -6.03 13.33 4.68
N GLU A 316 -6.27 13.11 5.97
CA GLU A 316 -6.15 14.17 6.99
C GLU A 316 -4.71 14.69 7.10
N GLY A 317 -3.72 13.80 7.04
CA GLY A 317 -2.30 14.19 7.01
C GLY A 317 -1.98 15.07 5.81
N LEU A 318 -2.54 14.77 4.64
CA LEU A 318 -2.42 15.59 3.44
C LEU A 318 -3.03 16.98 3.67
N ASP A 319 -4.26 17.04 4.17
CA ASP A 319 -4.95 18.31 4.45
C ASP A 319 -4.18 19.20 5.43
N VAL A 320 -3.60 18.61 6.45
CA VAL A 320 -2.79 19.33 7.47
C VAL A 320 -1.51 19.90 6.85
N VAL A 321 -0.82 19.13 6.02
CA VAL A 321 0.41 19.58 5.35
C VAL A 321 0.10 20.69 4.33
N GLU A 322 -0.93 20.51 3.50
CA GLU A 322 -1.32 21.51 2.48
C GLU A 322 -1.80 22.84 3.09
N ARG A 323 -2.39 22.81 4.28
CA ARG A 323 -2.73 24.03 5.03
C ARG A 323 -1.55 24.71 5.72
N GLY A 324 -0.38 24.09 5.74
CA GLY A 324 0.78 24.58 6.47
C GLY A 324 0.73 24.32 7.99
N ASP A 325 -0.24 23.54 8.47
CA ASP A 325 -0.49 23.27 9.89
C ASP A 325 0.36 22.13 10.46
N ARG A 326 1.25 21.51 9.65
CA ARG A 326 2.02 20.33 10.06
C ARG A 326 2.73 20.51 11.40
N ARG A 327 3.37 21.66 11.61
CA ARG A 327 4.16 21.91 12.84
C ARG A 327 3.34 21.96 14.11
N VAL A 328 2.03 22.04 14.03
CA VAL A 328 1.12 21.94 15.20
C VAL A 328 1.17 20.55 15.81
N VAL A 329 1.42 19.52 14.98
CA VAL A 329 1.37 18.09 15.38
C VAL A 329 2.69 17.34 15.15
N ASP A 330 3.58 17.86 14.32
CA ASP A 330 4.93 17.32 14.10
C ASP A 330 5.97 18.32 14.64
N PRO A 331 6.68 17.99 15.74
CA PRO A 331 7.61 18.90 16.39
C PRO A 331 8.91 19.12 15.60
N HIS A 332 9.14 18.34 14.54
CA HIS A 332 10.36 18.44 13.75
C HIS A 332 10.35 19.68 12.85
N TRP A 333 11.49 20.35 12.71
CA TRP A 333 11.65 21.48 11.78
C TRP A 333 11.36 21.08 10.34
N GLN A 334 12.00 20.03 9.85
CA GLN A 334 11.65 19.34 8.62
C GLN A 334 10.73 18.15 8.93
N ARG A 335 9.86 17.76 8.01
CA ARG A 335 8.90 16.68 8.24
C ARG A 335 9.58 15.40 8.73
N GLY A 336 9.29 15.00 9.97
CA GLY A 336 9.82 13.80 10.61
C GLY A 336 8.80 12.65 10.68
N LEU A 337 7.52 12.94 10.41
CA LEU A 337 6.43 11.97 10.50
C LEU A 337 5.86 11.65 9.11
N SER A 338 5.35 10.43 8.93
CA SER A 338 4.56 10.08 7.75
C SER A 338 3.20 10.78 7.76
N TYR A 339 2.57 10.91 6.59
CA TYR A 339 1.21 11.47 6.47
C TYR A 339 0.21 10.71 7.34
N LEU A 340 0.31 9.39 7.43
CA LEU A 340 -0.50 8.57 8.34
C LEU A 340 -0.35 9.01 9.80
N LYS A 341 0.87 9.20 10.28
CA LYS A 341 1.14 9.63 11.66
C LYS A 341 0.75 11.09 11.91
N ILE A 342 0.94 11.97 10.93
CA ILE A 342 0.48 13.36 10.99
C ILE A 342 -1.05 13.39 11.12
N GLY A 343 -1.78 12.67 10.26
CA GLY A 343 -3.23 12.61 10.32
C GLY A 343 -3.76 12.05 11.63
N HIS A 344 -3.15 10.98 12.17
CA HIS A 344 -3.53 10.45 13.48
C HIS A 344 -3.33 11.48 14.61
N LYS A 345 -2.20 12.18 14.62
CA LYS A 345 -1.95 13.24 15.63
C LYS A 345 -2.87 14.44 15.44
N ALA A 346 -3.14 14.82 14.19
CA ALA A 346 -4.06 15.92 13.88
C ALA A 346 -5.50 15.61 14.32
N MET A 347 -5.98 14.40 14.04
CA MET A 347 -7.26 13.91 14.54
C MET A 347 -7.33 13.99 16.08
N SER A 348 -6.32 13.48 16.78
CA SER A 348 -6.27 13.52 18.24
C SER A 348 -6.24 14.95 18.80
N TYR A 349 -5.45 15.82 18.16
CA TYR A 349 -5.36 17.23 18.51
C TYR A 349 -6.70 17.95 18.28
N ALA A 350 -7.35 17.72 17.15
CA ALA A 350 -8.64 18.34 16.82
C ALA A 350 -9.77 17.84 17.76
N LEU A 351 -9.77 16.55 18.10
CA LEU A 351 -10.71 15.99 19.08
C LEU A 351 -10.59 16.69 20.44
N SER A 352 -9.37 16.82 20.97
CA SER A 352 -9.14 17.45 22.29
C SER A 352 -9.50 18.94 22.35
N ARG A 353 -9.62 19.61 21.19
CA ARG A 353 -9.90 21.06 21.08
C ARG A 353 -11.25 21.40 20.46
N GLY A 354 -12.10 20.44 20.22
CA GLY A 354 -13.39 20.71 19.59
C GLY A 354 -13.31 21.15 18.11
N GLN A 355 -12.16 20.95 17.45
CA GLN A 355 -11.94 21.37 16.06
C GLN A 355 -12.47 20.35 15.05
N ARG A 356 -12.63 20.78 13.80
CA ARG A 356 -13.04 19.90 12.69
C ARG A 356 -11.84 19.18 12.10
N PHE A 357 -12.01 17.93 11.73
CA PHE A 357 -11.06 17.05 11.04
C PHE A 357 -11.80 16.15 10.06
N PHE A 358 -11.11 15.39 9.24
CA PHE A 358 -11.67 14.58 8.14
C PHE A 358 -12.64 15.36 7.27
N ARG A 359 -12.26 16.59 6.90
CA ARG A 359 -13.12 17.47 6.08
C ARG A 359 -13.24 16.95 4.65
N THR A 360 -12.17 16.38 4.14
CA THR A 360 -12.07 15.84 2.78
C THR A 360 -11.60 14.39 2.84
N LEU A 361 -11.83 13.68 1.76
CA LEU A 361 -11.26 12.35 1.55
C LEU A 361 -10.61 12.38 0.17
N ARG A 362 -9.29 12.55 0.13
CA ARG A 362 -8.55 12.72 -1.11
C ARG A 362 -7.11 12.24 -1.02
N LEU A 363 -6.62 11.76 -2.16
CA LEU A 363 -5.22 11.58 -2.48
C LEU A 363 -4.95 12.41 -3.74
N ARG A 364 -3.90 13.19 -3.73
CA ARG A 364 -3.59 14.10 -4.82
C ARG A 364 -2.20 13.79 -5.37
N GLY A 365 -2.10 13.67 -6.68
CA GLY A 365 -0.83 13.55 -7.39
C GLY A 365 0.07 14.79 -7.20
N GLY A 366 1.20 14.79 -7.86
CA GLY A 366 2.18 15.86 -7.77
C GLY A 366 3.24 15.65 -6.67
N PRO A 367 4.25 16.52 -6.67
CA PRO A 367 5.37 16.43 -5.75
C PRO A 367 4.91 16.59 -4.29
N ASP A 368 5.64 15.96 -3.38
CA ASP A 368 5.43 16.13 -1.94
C ASP A 368 5.78 17.58 -1.53
N PRO A 369 4.81 18.40 -1.06
CA PRO A 369 5.09 19.78 -0.69
C PRO A 369 6.04 19.92 0.50
N GLU A 370 6.10 18.90 1.37
CA GLU A 370 7.04 18.83 2.47
C GLU A 370 7.71 17.44 2.51
N PRO A 371 8.75 17.19 1.68
CA PRO A 371 9.43 15.91 1.67
C PRO A 371 10.05 15.58 3.03
N PRO A 372 10.18 14.29 3.40
CA PRO A 372 10.72 13.89 4.67
C PRO A 372 12.18 14.32 4.80
N LYS A 373 12.60 14.58 6.04
CA LYS A 373 14.01 14.82 6.34
C LYS A 373 14.84 13.59 5.95
N PRO A 374 15.96 13.76 5.22
CA PRO A 374 16.94 12.70 5.03
C PRO A 374 17.39 12.15 6.40
N ARG A 375 17.48 10.83 6.53
CA ARG A 375 17.96 10.21 7.77
C ARG A 375 19.39 10.70 8.07
N LYS A 376 19.64 11.14 9.28
CA LYS A 376 21.00 11.41 9.74
C LYS A 376 21.78 10.08 9.79
N ARG A 377 23.02 10.12 9.28
CA ARG A 377 24.07 9.10 9.32
C ARG A 377 23.74 7.89 10.20
N GLY A 378 23.12 6.91 9.64
CA GLY A 378 22.96 5.53 10.02
C GLY A 378 23.06 4.75 8.74
N GLN A 379 23.05 3.42 8.75
CA GLN A 379 23.02 2.65 7.50
C GLN A 379 21.95 3.24 6.57
N PRO A 380 22.32 3.60 5.31
CA PRO A 380 21.36 4.13 4.36
C PRO A 380 20.21 3.14 4.21
N SER A 381 18.98 3.63 4.11
CA SER A 381 17.84 2.76 3.79
C SER A 381 18.07 2.11 2.43
N SER A 382 17.49 0.94 2.18
CA SER A 382 17.58 0.27 0.87
C SER A 382 17.21 1.23 -0.27
N LEU A 383 16.25 2.13 -0.03
CA LEU A 383 15.86 3.18 -0.99
C LEU A 383 16.97 4.22 -1.23
N GLU A 384 17.68 4.67 -0.17
CA GLU A 384 18.80 5.63 -0.31
C GLU A 384 19.99 5.01 -1.01
N VAL A 385 20.28 3.74 -0.73
CA VAL A 385 21.30 2.96 -1.45
C VAL A 385 20.95 2.88 -2.93
N LEU A 386 19.68 2.61 -3.25
CA LEU A 386 19.21 2.50 -4.63
C LEU A 386 19.15 3.85 -5.37
N LYS A 387 19.04 4.98 -4.67
CA LYS A 387 19.04 6.31 -5.29
C LYS A 387 20.43 6.89 -5.52
N ASN A 388 21.40 6.60 -4.67
CA ASN A 388 22.67 7.35 -4.62
C ASN A 388 23.93 6.49 -4.75
N GLY A 389 23.81 5.18 -4.88
CA GLY A 389 24.92 4.23 -4.75
C GLY A 389 25.66 3.85 -6.05
N TRP A 390 25.39 4.50 -7.20
CA TRP A 390 25.78 3.98 -8.50
C TRP A 390 26.81 4.83 -9.26
N HIS A 391 27.74 4.16 -9.98
CA HIS A 391 28.43 4.69 -11.16
C HIS A 391 27.90 3.95 -12.39
N VAL A 392 27.66 4.67 -13.48
CA VAL A 392 27.07 4.09 -14.69
C VAL A 392 28.17 3.46 -15.53
N SER A 393 28.06 2.17 -15.83
CA SER A 393 28.73 1.56 -16.96
C SER A 393 27.65 1.08 -17.94
N PHE A 394 27.67 1.64 -19.16
CA PHE A 394 26.73 1.25 -20.20
C PHE A 394 27.30 0.10 -21.01
N HIS A 395 26.59 -1.02 -21.07
CA HIS A 395 26.76 -2.01 -22.12
C HIS A 395 25.49 -1.97 -22.97
N PHE A 396 25.56 -1.33 -24.13
CA PHE A 396 24.52 -1.38 -25.14
C PHE A 396 24.65 -2.69 -25.89
N ILE A 397 23.57 -3.47 -25.92
CA ILE A 397 23.36 -4.53 -26.90
C ILE A 397 22.19 -4.06 -27.73
N SER A 398 22.49 -3.60 -28.94
CA SER A 398 21.52 -3.29 -29.99
C SER A 398 21.06 -4.56 -30.69
#